data_20882bbee9629e46fe2828c5e6eecd15
#
_entry.id   20882bbee9629e46fe2828c5e6eecd15
#
_cell.length_a   1.000
_cell.length_b   1.000
_cell.length_c   1.000
_cell.angle_alpha   90.00
_cell.angle_beta   90.00
_cell.angle_gamma   90.00
#
_symmetry.space_group_name_H-M   'P 1'
#
loop_
_entity.id
_entity.type
_entity.pdbx_description
1 polymer ?
#
loop_
_entity_poly.entity_id
_entity_poly.type
_entity_poly.pdbx_seq_one_letter_code
_entity_poly.pdbx_strand_id
1 'polypeptide(L)' 'MEDRLLYRVPEVAVILNISRSKVYELFSSGDLESVKIDRIRLVRSSDLRRLC' A
#
# COMPACT_ATOMS: atom_id res chain seq x y z
N MET A 1 -10.61 -2.50 -16.09
CA MET A 1 -10.37 -2.44 -15.55
C MET A 1 -9.91 -2.80 -15.02
N GLU A 2 -9.54 -2.87 -14.73
CA GLU A 2 -9.25 -3.23 -14.07
C GLU A 2 -8.74 -2.89 -12.95
N ASP A 3 -9.32 -2.55 -12.10
CA ASP A 3 -8.72 -2.17 -10.85
C ASP A 3 -8.29 -3.39 -10.12
N ARG A 4 -7.08 -3.38 -9.64
CA ARG A 4 -6.63 -4.44 -8.77
C ARG A 4 -7.22 -4.22 -7.39
N LEU A 5 -7.57 -5.32 -6.73
CA LEU A 5 -8.03 -5.24 -5.36
C LEU A 5 -6.86 -5.02 -4.40
N LEU A 6 -5.69 -5.53 -4.75
CA LEU A 6 -4.50 -5.47 -3.90
C LEU A 6 -3.30 -4.98 -4.69
N TYR A 7 -2.46 -4.20 -4.03
CA TYR A 7 -1.22 -3.67 -4.60
C TYR A 7 -0.04 -4.05 -3.72
N ARG A 8 1.09 -4.29 -4.35
CA ARG A 8 2.32 -4.57 -3.63
C ARG A 8 2.98 -3.26 -3.21
N VAL A 9 3.91 -3.37 -2.23
CA VAL A 9 4.59 -2.18 -1.72
C VAL A 9 5.28 -1.37 -2.82
N PRO A 10 6.04 -1.97 -3.75
CA PRO A 10 6.65 -1.17 -4.81
C PRO A 10 5.61 -0.44 -5.66
N GLU A 11 4.47 -1.07 -5.89
CA GLU A 11 3.41 -0.45 -6.67
C GLU A 11 2.80 0.73 -5.91
N VAL A 12 2.60 0.55 -4.61
CA VAL A 12 2.08 1.61 -3.76
C VAL A 12 3.01 2.82 -3.77
N ALA A 13 4.31 2.56 -3.69
CA ALA A 13 5.30 3.63 -3.71
C ALA A 13 5.21 4.44 -5.00
N VAL A 14 5.05 3.76 -6.12
CA VAL A 14 4.92 4.43 -7.41
C VAL A 14 3.62 5.24 -7.49
N ILE A 15 2.52 4.63 -7.06
CA ILE A 15 1.22 5.27 -7.11
C ILE A 15 1.20 6.53 -6.26
N LEU A 16 1.76 6.46 -5.07
CA LEU A 16 1.79 7.59 -4.15
C LEU A 16 2.97 8.52 -4.42
N ASN A 17 3.88 8.12 -5.30
CA ASN A 17 5.06 8.89 -5.64
C ASN A 17 5.94 9.17 -4.42
N ILE A 18 6.16 8.13 -3.64
CA ILE A 18 6.99 8.21 -2.44
C ILE A 18 7.95 7.02 -2.42
N SER A 19 8.93 7.06 -1.51
CA SER A 19 9.87 5.97 -1.38
C SER A 19 9.23 4.78 -0.67
N ARG A 20 9.85 3.61 -0.84
CA ARG A 20 9.38 2.42 -0.13
C ARG A 20 9.48 2.60 1.37
N SER A 21 10.54 3.25 1.82
CA SER A 21 10.70 3.54 3.24
C SER A 21 9.52 4.32 3.77
N LYS A 22 9.05 5.28 3.00
CA LYS A 22 7.89 6.07 3.40
C LYS A 22 6.65 5.21 3.49
N VAL A 23 6.49 4.25 2.58
CA VAL A 23 5.35 3.33 2.63
C VAL A 23 5.37 2.54 3.94
N TYR A 24 6.56 2.05 4.33
CA TYR A 24 6.67 1.31 5.58
C TYR A 24 6.41 2.19 6.79
N GLU A 25 6.79 3.46 6.72
CA GLU A 25 6.46 4.41 7.78
C GLU A 25 4.96 4.55 7.94
N LEU A 26 4.25 4.61 6.82
CA LEU A 26 2.79 4.70 6.85
C LEU A 26 2.18 3.46 7.49
N PHE A 27 2.75 2.30 7.22
CA PHE A 27 2.29 1.07 7.88
C PHE A 27 2.51 1.16 9.40
N SER A 28 3.68 1.62 9.81
CA SER A 28 4.02 1.71 11.23
C SER A 28 3.16 2.70 11.97
N SER A 29 2.85 3.81 11.35
CA SER A 29 2.04 4.86 11.99
C SER A 29 0.56 4.50 12.03
N GLY A 30 0.15 3.54 11.22
CA GLY A 30 -1.25 3.15 11.14
C GLY A 30 -2.04 3.95 10.12
N ASP A 31 -1.39 4.83 9.39
CA ASP A 31 -2.07 5.62 8.37
C ASP A 31 -2.47 4.77 7.18
N LEU A 32 -1.74 3.69 6.95
CA LEU A 32 -2.00 2.82 5.83
C LEU A 32 -2.01 1.38 6.34
N GLU A 33 -3.12 0.70 6.12
CA GLU A 33 -3.24 -0.69 6.52
C GLU A 33 -2.71 -1.60 5.42
N SER A 34 -2.18 -2.73 5.83
CA SER A 34 -1.70 -3.71 4.89
C SER A 34 -2.26 -5.09 5.23
N VAL A 35 -2.38 -5.91 4.19
CA VAL A 35 -2.77 -7.30 4.34
C VAL A 35 -1.52 -8.13 4.11
N LYS A 36 -1.19 -8.97 5.07
CA LYS A 36 -0.02 -9.83 4.94
C LYS A 36 -0.46 -11.22 4.53
N ILE A 37 0.01 -11.65 3.37
CA ILE A 37 -0.25 -13.00 2.87
C ILE A 37 1.09 -13.68 2.70
N ASP A 38 1.30 -14.76 3.45
CA ASP A 38 2.58 -15.44 3.50
C ASP A 38 3.65 -14.45 3.92
N ARG A 39 4.55 -14.08 3.02
CA ARG A 39 5.63 -13.14 3.30
C ARG A 39 5.46 -11.85 2.54
N ILE A 40 4.31 -11.67 1.92
CA ILE A 40 4.07 -10.51 1.06
C ILE A 40 3.10 -9.57 1.74
N ARG A 41 3.43 -8.30 1.72
CA ARG A 41 2.51 -7.26 2.18
C ARG A 41 1.79 -6.67 0.99
N LEU A 42 0.50 -6.55 1.11
CA LEU A 42 -0.35 -6.00 0.06
C LEU A 42 -1.23 -4.91 0.66
N VAL A 43 -1.58 -3.95 -0.17
CA VAL A 43 -2.42 -2.84 0.26
C VAL A 43 -3.69 -2.88 -0.59
N ARG A 44 -4.84 -2.79 0.08
CA ARG A 44 -6.10 -2.79 -0.64
C ARG A 44 -6.30 -1.46 -1.36
N SER A 45 -6.94 -1.53 -2.51
CA SER A 45 -7.18 -0.32 -3.29
C SER A 45 -8.01 0.70 -2.52
N SER A 46 -8.95 0.23 -1.71
CA SER A 46 -9.77 1.13 -0.91
C SER A 46 -8.93 1.89 0.10
N ASP A 47 -7.92 1.25 0.67
CA ASP A 47 -7.03 1.92 1.62
C ASP A 47 -6.20 2.97 0.93
N LEU A 48 -5.73 2.69 -0.29
CA LEU A 48 -5.00 3.67 -1.06
C LEU A 48 -5.85 4.89 -1.37
N ARG A 49 -7.10 4.66 -1.72
CA ARG A 49 -8.00 5.77 -2.03
C ARG A 49 -8.25 6.65 -0.83
N ARG A 50 -8.33 6.05 0.35
CA ARG A 50 -8.54 6.82 1.58
C ARG A 50 -7.34 7.70 1.89
N LEU A 51 -6.16 7.20 1.59
CA LEU A 51 -4.94 7.94 1.84
C LEU A 51 -4.79 9.12 0.89
N CYS A 52 -5.22 8.93 -0.35
CA CYS A 52 -5.21 9.99 -1.33
C CYS A 52 -6.44 10.86 -1.18
#